data_33362b46fdfbe49daab6bdf10ca32112
#
_entry.id   33362b46fdfbe49daab6bdf10ca32112
#
_cell.length_a   1.000
_cell.length_b   1.000
_cell.length_c   1.000
_cell.angle_alpha   90.00
_cell.angle_beta   90.00
_cell.angle_gamma   90.00
#
_symmetry.space_group_name_H-M   'P 1'
#
loop_
_entity.id
_entity.type
_entity.pdbx_description
1 polymer ?
#
loop_
_entity_poly.entity_id
_entity_poly.type
_entity_poly.pdbx_seq_one_letter_code
_entity_poly.pdbx_strand_id
1 'polypeptide(L)'
;ILVNDDEEVLAGLEEHLQRHLNGVMDTIHSNPYYLEIVGYQVGKSHAMSALVQKLGISMKEVLAFGDGRADINMLQMAGMGIAMGNAPEEVKRCADHTTLTNDEDGAAIAIERAFEEEQDKPEDDQEVPVDVLNDQNKNTLMGALGMQYTFASPHRVEATMPVDGRTRQPFGILAGGASLALAETLA
;
A
#
# COMPACT_ATOMS: atom_id res chain seq x y z
N ILE A 1 -10.80 22.47 -13.77
CA ILE A 1 -12.01 22.81 -14.55
C ILE A 1 -12.57 21.49 -15.05
N LEU A 2 -13.88 21.27 -14.92
CA LEU A 2 -14.59 20.12 -15.48
C LEU A 2 -15.40 20.58 -16.70
N VAL A 3 -15.19 19.91 -17.82
CA VAL A 3 -15.94 20.15 -19.07
C VAL A 3 -16.76 18.90 -19.37
N ASN A 4 -18.03 19.08 -19.70
CA ASN A 4 -18.93 18.00 -20.11
C ASN A 4 -19.42 18.28 -21.53
N ASP A 5 -19.20 17.32 -22.44
CA ASP A 5 -19.64 17.39 -23.83
C ASP A 5 -19.56 15.97 -24.46
N ASP A 6 -19.89 15.87 -25.73
CA ASP A 6 -19.71 14.65 -26.50
C ASP A 6 -18.22 14.25 -26.65
N GLU A 7 -17.92 12.95 -26.70
CA GLU A 7 -16.56 12.41 -26.70
C GLU A 7 -15.69 13.00 -27.82
N GLU A 8 -16.24 13.21 -29.04
CA GLU A 8 -15.51 13.81 -30.17
C GLU A 8 -15.14 15.27 -29.90
N VAL A 9 -16.03 16.04 -29.26
CA VAL A 9 -15.79 17.44 -28.90
C VAL A 9 -14.72 17.53 -27.82
N LEU A 10 -14.79 16.69 -26.82
CA LEU A 10 -13.79 16.62 -25.74
C LEU A 10 -12.43 16.21 -26.26
N ALA A 11 -12.35 15.23 -27.17
CA ALA A 11 -11.09 14.82 -27.80
C ALA A 11 -10.45 15.98 -28.60
N GLY A 12 -11.25 16.74 -29.33
CA GLY A 12 -10.76 17.92 -30.05
C GLY A 12 -10.29 19.04 -29.10
N LEU A 13 -10.99 19.26 -28.00
CA LEU A 13 -10.58 20.20 -26.97
C LEU A 13 -9.28 19.76 -26.29
N GLU A 14 -9.16 18.49 -25.95
CA GLU A 14 -7.96 17.94 -25.34
C GLU A 14 -6.73 18.11 -26.25
N GLU A 15 -6.84 17.76 -27.52
CA GLU A 15 -5.77 17.96 -28.50
C GLU A 15 -5.36 19.44 -28.60
N HIS A 16 -6.34 20.34 -28.60
CA HIS A 16 -6.08 21.78 -28.62
C HIS A 16 -5.33 22.26 -27.37
N LEU A 17 -5.77 21.82 -26.18
CA LEU A 17 -5.15 22.18 -24.91
C LEU A 17 -3.73 21.64 -24.80
N GLN A 18 -3.52 20.37 -25.14
CA GLN A 18 -2.19 19.74 -25.11
C GLN A 18 -1.20 20.45 -26.05
N ARG A 19 -1.67 20.89 -27.23
CA ARG A 19 -0.84 21.60 -28.20
C ARG A 19 -0.40 23.00 -27.73
N HIS A 20 -1.25 23.71 -26.96
CA HIS A 20 -1.02 25.10 -26.58
C HIS A 20 -0.59 25.30 -25.12
N LEU A 21 -0.92 24.37 -24.24
CA LEU A 21 -0.74 24.49 -22.78
C LEU A 21 0.09 23.34 -22.21
N ASN A 22 0.83 22.61 -23.04
CA ASN A 22 1.73 21.56 -22.58
C ASN A 22 2.73 22.12 -21.56
N GLY A 23 2.86 21.43 -20.42
CA GLY A 23 3.70 21.86 -19.31
C GLY A 23 3.08 22.94 -18.39
N VAL A 24 1.84 23.36 -18.67
CA VAL A 24 1.06 24.30 -17.83
C VAL A 24 -0.16 23.62 -17.23
N MET A 25 -0.79 22.75 -18.01
CA MET A 25 -1.99 22.01 -17.64
C MET A 25 -1.90 20.57 -18.12
N ASP A 26 -2.59 19.70 -17.42
CA ASP A 26 -2.85 18.32 -17.81
C ASP A 26 -4.36 18.11 -18.00
N THR A 27 -4.72 17.10 -18.79
CA THR A 27 -6.09 16.72 -19.05
C THR A 27 -6.32 15.29 -18.60
N ILE A 28 -7.48 15.03 -17.98
CA ILE A 28 -7.86 13.71 -17.45
C ILE A 28 -9.29 13.41 -17.91
N HIS A 29 -9.49 12.30 -18.61
CA HIS A 29 -10.82 11.76 -18.88
C HIS A 29 -11.27 10.90 -17.69
N SER A 30 -12.18 11.40 -16.87
CA SER A 30 -12.79 10.61 -15.78
C SER A 30 -13.86 9.63 -16.34
N ASN A 31 -14.52 10.00 -17.43
CA ASN A 31 -15.35 9.12 -18.26
C ASN A 31 -15.46 9.71 -19.69
N PRO A 32 -16.11 9.03 -20.67
CA PRO A 32 -16.17 9.49 -22.06
C PRO A 32 -16.75 10.90 -22.26
N TYR A 33 -17.60 11.37 -21.33
CA TYR A 33 -18.30 12.65 -21.43
C TYR A 33 -17.73 13.76 -20.55
N TYR A 34 -16.64 13.49 -19.81
CA TYR A 34 -16.04 14.44 -18.89
C TYR A 34 -14.53 14.57 -19.14
N LEU A 35 -14.10 15.81 -19.37
CA LEU A 35 -12.70 16.19 -19.45
C LEU A 35 -12.38 17.11 -18.25
N GLU A 36 -11.47 16.66 -17.42
CA GLU A 36 -10.94 17.46 -16.32
C GLU A 36 -9.66 18.16 -16.79
N ILE A 37 -9.63 19.49 -16.63
CA ILE A 37 -8.43 20.29 -16.89
C ILE A 37 -7.85 20.64 -15.52
N VAL A 38 -6.66 20.13 -15.25
CA VAL A 38 -5.95 20.26 -13.97
C VAL A 38 -4.62 20.99 -14.16
N GLY A 39 -3.99 21.38 -13.06
CA GLY A 39 -2.65 21.94 -13.13
C GLY A 39 -1.63 20.89 -13.62
N TYR A 40 -0.54 21.35 -14.19
CA TYR A 40 0.55 20.47 -14.62
C TYR A 40 1.05 19.61 -13.45
N GLN A 41 1.27 18.33 -13.70
CA GLN A 41 1.65 17.34 -12.69
C GLN A 41 0.64 17.17 -11.53
N VAL A 42 -0.63 17.45 -11.78
CA VAL A 42 -1.71 17.13 -10.84
C VAL A 42 -2.44 15.88 -11.32
N GLY A 43 -2.42 14.84 -10.50
CA GLY A 43 -3.07 13.58 -10.81
C GLY A 43 -2.67 12.47 -9.84
N LYS A 44 -3.35 11.32 -9.90
CA LYS A 44 -3.15 10.18 -8.99
C LYS A 44 -1.72 9.64 -9.02
N SER A 45 -1.12 9.51 -10.19
CA SER A 45 0.27 9.06 -10.37
C SER A 45 1.30 10.03 -9.75
N HIS A 46 1.10 11.33 -9.90
CA HIS A 46 1.97 12.35 -9.29
C HIS A 46 1.82 12.38 -7.77
N ALA A 47 0.58 12.29 -7.28
CA ALA A 47 0.31 12.20 -5.84
C ALA A 47 0.95 10.95 -5.22
N MET A 48 0.86 9.80 -5.89
CA MET A 48 1.51 8.56 -5.49
C MET A 48 3.03 8.71 -5.44
N SER A 49 3.63 9.30 -6.48
CA SER A 49 5.08 9.56 -6.52
C SER A 49 5.54 10.45 -5.37
N ALA A 50 4.81 11.52 -5.07
CA ALA A 50 5.12 12.42 -3.96
C ALA A 50 4.99 11.70 -2.59
N LEU A 51 3.99 10.83 -2.44
CA LEU A 51 3.79 10.04 -1.22
C LEU A 51 4.93 9.03 -1.02
N VAL A 52 5.27 8.28 -2.05
CA VAL A 52 6.37 7.30 -2.05
C VAL A 52 7.70 7.96 -1.67
N GLN A 53 7.99 9.11 -2.28
CA GLN A 53 9.18 9.89 -1.93
C GLN A 53 9.18 10.34 -0.46
N LYS A 54 8.03 10.80 0.03
CA LYS A 54 7.86 11.26 1.42
C LYS A 54 8.02 10.12 2.43
N LEU A 55 7.56 8.92 2.09
CA LEU A 55 7.68 7.73 2.92
C LEU A 55 9.07 7.10 2.84
N GLY A 56 9.90 7.47 1.87
CA GLY A 56 11.23 6.90 1.67
C GLY A 56 11.23 5.46 1.15
N ILE A 57 10.12 5.02 0.55
CA ILE A 57 9.97 3.69 -0.04
C ILE A 57 10.20 3.73 -1.56
N SER A 58 10.37 2.56 -2.18
CA SER A 58 10.49 2.41 -3.62
C SER A 58 9.11 2.27 -4.28
N MET A 59 8.96 2.74 -5.52
CA MET A 59 7.76 2.50 -6.30
C MET A 59 7.47 1.00 -6.50
N LYS A 60 8.49 0.15 -6.45
CA LYS A 60 8.39 -1.31 -6.51
C LYS A 60 7.67 -1.93 -5.31
N GLU A 61 7.60 -1.20 -4.19
CA GLU A 61 6.90 -1.62 -2.97
C GLU A 61 5.46 -1.13 -2.91
N VAL A 62 4.95 -0.55 -4.02
CA VAL A 62 3.60 0.00 -4.10
C VAL A 62 2.67 -0.97 -4.81
N LEU A 63 1.57 -1.29 -4.17
CA LEU A 63 0.41 -1.95 -4.75
C LEU A 63 -0.65 -0.89 -5.04
N ALA A 64 -1.08 -0.76 -6.30
CA ALA A 64 -2.08 0.22 -6.71
C ALA A 64 -3.31 -0.46 -7.31
N PHE A 65 -4.49 0.08 -6.98
CA PHE A 65 -5.79 -0.38 -7.50
C PHE A 65 -6.45 0.72 -8.31
N GLY A 66 -7.10 0.35 -9.41
CA GLY A 66 -7.83 1.30 -10.24
C GLY A 66 -8.94 0.65 -11.06
N ASP A 67 -9.96 1.44 -11.38
CA ASP A 67 -11.09 1.00 -12.19
C ASP A 67 -11.44 1.96 -13.34
N GLY A 68 -10.79 3.12 -13.40
CA GLY A 68 -11.04 4.15 -14.40
C GLY A 68 -9.83 4.51 -15.27
N ARG A 69 -10.08 5.18 -16.39
CA ARG A 69 -9.03 5.71 -17.29
C ARG A 69 -8.00 6.59 -16.56
N ALA A 70 -8.47 7.37 -15.59
CA ALA A 70 -7.62 8.25 -14.77
C ALA A 70 -6.62 7.50 -13.89
N ASP A 71 -6.80 6.17 -13.71
CA ASP A 71 -5.93 5.32 -12.90
C ASP A 71 -4.78 4.70 -13.71
N ILE A 72 -4.86 4.70 -15.04
CA ILE A 72 -3.92 3.98 -15.91
C ILE A 72 -2.46 4.33 -15.57
N ASN A 73 -2.13 5.61 -15.51
CA ASN A 73 -0.76 6.03 -15.21
C ASN A 73 -0.31 5.61 -13.81
N MET A 74 -1.21 5.61 -12.84
CA MET A 74 -0.92 5.16 -11.47
C MET A 74 -0.67 3.65 -11.45
N LEU A 75 -1.50 2.85 -12.12
CA LEU A 75 -1.35 1.40 -12.24
C LEU A 75 -0.02 1.03 -12.90
N GLN A 76 0.34 1.69 -13.99
CA GLN A 76 1.59 1.43 -14.72
C GLN A 76 2.86 1.83 -13.96
N MET A 77 2.75 2.78 -13.03
CA MET A 77 3.89 3.27 -12.24
C MET A 77 4.13 2.45 -10.98
N ALA A 78 3.12 1.80 -10.45
CA ALA A 78 3.21 0.99 -9.24
C ALA A 78 4.11 -0.24 -9.45
N GLY A 79 4.64 -0.78 -8.37
CA GLY A 79 5.36 -2.06 -8.41
C GLY A 79 4.44 -3.23 -8.79
N MET A 80 3.16 -3.12 -8.44
CA MET A 80 2.09 -4.00 -8.89
C MET A 80 0.80 -3.18 -9.07
N GLY A 81 0.37 -3.01 -10.30
CA GLY A 81 -0.89 -2.36 -10.66
C GLY A 81 -2.00 -3.39 -10.84
N ILE A 82 -3.10 -3.24 -10.12
CA ILE A 82 -4.25 -4.16 -10.16
C ILE A 82 -5.49 -3.41 -10.65
N ALA A 83 -6.04 -3.84 -11.78
CA ALA A 83 -7.33 -3.37 -12.27
C ALA A 83 -8.48 -4.09 -11.56
N MET A 84 -9.52 -3.36 -11.20
CA MET A 84 -10.75 -3.94 -10.69
C MET A 84 -11.49 -4.72 -11.77
N GLY A 85 -12.22 -5.78 -11.40
CA GLY A 85 -12.97 -6.62 -12.34
C GLY A 85 -14.05 -5.88 -13.14
N ASN A 86 -14.62 -4.81 -12.55
CA ASN A 86 -15.55 -3.90 -13.21
C ASN A 86 -14.90 -2.82 -14.09
N ALA A 87 -13.57 -2.75 -14.14
CA ALA A 87 -12.85 -1.77 -14.96
C ALA A 87 -13.06 -2.02 -16.47
N PRO A 88 -13.02 -0.97 -17.31
CA PRO A 88 -12.98 -1.12 -18.76
C PRO A 88 -11.76 -1.94 -19.23
N GLU A 89 -11.91 -2.63 -20.36
CA GLU A 89 -10.85 -3.49 -20.92
C GLU A 89 -9.54 -2.76 -21.20
N GLU A 90 -9.59 -1.47 -21.51
CA GLU A 90 -8.38 -0.65 -21.72
C GLU A 90 -7.60 -0.46 -20.41
N VAL A 91 -8.27 -0.32 -19.27
CA VAL A 91 -7.64 -0.19 -17.94
C VAL A 91 -7.03 -1.54 -17.53
N LYS A 92 -7.79 -2.65 -17.72
CA LYS A 92 -7.31 -4.01 -17.42
C LYS A 92 -6.04 -4.36 -18.21
N ARG A 93 -5.96 -3.92 -19.48
CA ARG A 93 -4.75 -4.16 -20.31
C ARG A 93 -3.52 -3.36 -19.87
N CYS A 94 -3.72 -2.29 -19.10
CA CYS A 94 -2.62 -1.45 -18.61
C CYS A 94 -2.13 -1.86 -17.22
N ALA A 95 -2.84 -2.76 -16.53
CA ALA A 95 -2.48 -3.28 -15.21
C ALA A 95 -1.72 -4.60 -15.34
N ASP A 96 -0.95 -4.94 -14.30
CA ASP A 96 -0.24 -6.22 -14.20
C ASP A 96 -1.21 -7.37 -13.96
N HIS A 97 -2.26 -7.12 -13.14
CA HIS A 97 -3.28 -8.10 -12.78
C HIS A 97 -4.68 -7.49 -12.81
N THR A 98 -5.68 -8.36 -12.94
CA THR A 98 -7.08 -8.02 -12.74
C THR A 98 -7.65 -8.83 -11.59
N THR A 99 -8.28 -8.16 -10.64
CA THR A 99 -8.97 -8.79 -9.51
C THR A 99 -10.48 -8.92 -9.78
N LEU A 100 -11.25 -9.32 -8.77
CA LEU A 100 -12.70 -9.38 -8.83
C LEU A 100 -13.30 -7.96 -8.87
N THR A 101 -14.63 -7.89 -9.02
CA THR A 101 -15.34 -6.61 -9.06
C THR A 101 -15.42 -5.95 -7.67
N ASN A 102 -15.83 -4.69 -7.65
CA ASN A 102 -16.10 -3.97 -6.41
C ASN A 102 -17.22 -4.63 -5.57
N ASP A 103 -18.17 -5.31 -6.22
CA ASP A 103 -19.28 -6.01 -5.55
C ASP A 103 -18.86 -7.39 -4.99
N GLU A 104 -17.67 -7.86 -5.33
CA GLU A 104 -17.09 -9.15 -4.93
C GLU A 104 -15.85 -8.99 -4.04
N ASP A 105 -15.72 -7.84 -3.37
CA ASP A 105 -14.59 -7.51 -2.50
C ASP A 105 -13.21 -7.62 -3.19
N GLY A 106 -13.15 -7.33 -4.49
CA GLY A 106 -11.98 -7.55 -5.34
C GLY A 106 -10.69 -6.93 -4.79
N ALA A 107 -10.74 -5.73 -4.21
CA ALA A 107 -9.56 -5.10 -3.63
C ALA A 107 -9.04 -5.86 -2.40
N ALA A 108 -9.94 -6.28 -1.49
CA ALA A 108 -9.56 -7.03 -0.30
C ALA A 108 -8.92 -8.38 -0.65
N ILE A 109 -9.54 -9.13 -1.58
CA ILE A 109 -9.03 -10.42 -2.05
C ILE A 109 -7.65 -10.29 -2.70
N ALA A 110 -7.42 -9.22 -3.46
CA ALA A 110 -6.12 -9.01 -4.09
C ALA A 110 -5.04 -8.62 -3.07
N ILE A 111 -5.39 -7.87 -2.03
CA ILE A 111 -4.49 -7.56 -0.93
C ILE A 111 -4.10 -8.85 -0.18
N GLU A 112 -5.07 -9.68 0.19
CA GLU A 112 -4.84 -10.95 0.86
C GLU A 112 -3.89 -11.84 0.05
N ARG A 113 -4.13 -11.99 -1.25
CA ARG A 113 -3.25 -12.77 -2.15
C ARG A 113 -1.83 -12.20 -2.25
N ALA A 114 -1.68 -10.88 -2.32
CA ALA A 114 -0.36 -10.27 -2.37
C ALA A 114 0.46 -10.56 -1.10
N PHE A 115 -0.19 -10.58 0.07
CA PHE A 115 0.46 -10.96 1.32
C PHE A 115 0.74 -12.47 1.42
N GLU A 116 -0.14 -13.34 0.88
CA GLU A 116 0.08 -14.79 0.83
C GLU A 116 1.28 -15.13 -0.07
N GLU A 117 1.37 -14.52 -1.27
CA GLU A 117 2.50 -14.72 -2.19
C GLU A 117 3.83 -14.21 -1.61
N GLU A 118 3.80 -13.24 -0.72
CA GLU A 118 5.01 -12.76 -0.04
C GLU A 118 5.46 -13.73 1.06
N GLN A 119 4.53 -14.43 1.71
CA GLN A 119 4.82 -15.45 2.71
C GLN A 119 5.34 -16.76 2.09
N ASP A 120 4.95 -17.08 0.85
CA ASP A 120 5.38 -18.28 0.12
C ASP A 120 6.72 -18.12 -0.62
N LYS A 121 7.31 -16.92 -0.66
CA LYS A 121 8.70 -16.79 -1.15
C LYS A 121 9.62 -17.57 -0.22
N PRO A 122 10.51 -18.45 -0.76
CA PRO A 122 11.50 -19.11 0.07
C PRO A 122 12.35 -18.01 0.73
N GLU A 123 12.12 -17.82 1.99
CA GLU A 123 12.86 -16.88 2.81
C GLU A 123 14.34 -17.32 2.79
N ASP A 124 15.22 -16.41 2.35
CA ASP A 124 16.63 -16.48 2.72
C ASP A 124 16.71 -16.07 4.21
N ASP A 125 15.98 -16.83 5.01
CA ASP A 125 15.83 -16.65 6.45
C ASP A 125 17.08 -17.23 7.13
N GLN A 126 18.14 -16.43 7.10
CA GLN A 126 19.17 -16.63 8.12
C GLN A 126 18.53 -16.28 9.47
N GLU A 127 18.12 -17.35 10.16
CA GLU A 127 17.56 -17.26 11.50
C GLU A 127 18.57 -16.54 12.42
N VAL A 128 18.14 -15.43 13.00
CA VAL A 128 18.95 -14.70 13.97
C VAL A 128 18.87 -15.45 15.29
N PRO A 129 19.99 -15.81 15.93
CA PRO A 129 19.98 -16.53 17.19
C PRO A 129 19.19 -15.75 18.27
N VAL A 130 18.00 -16.22 18.59
CA VAL A 130 17.10 -15.57 19.57
C VAL A 130 17.70 -15.49 20.97
N ASP A 131 18.61 -16.41 21.30
CA ASP A 131 19.33 -16.40 22.57
C ASP A 131 20.18 -15.12 22.75
N VAL A 132 20.80 -14.64 21.67
CA VAL A 132 21.59 -13.37 21.69
C VAL A 132 20.66 -12.18 21.90
N LEU A 133 19.53 -12.14 21.21
CA LEU A 133 18.54 -11.06 21.35
C LEU A 133 17.93 -11.05 22.76
N ASN A 134 17.59 -12.19 23.29
CA ASN A 134 17.04 -12.33 24.64
C ASN A 134 18.07 -11.96 25.72
N ASP A 135 19.35 -12.26 25.49
CA ASP A 135 20.43 -11.88 26.41
C ASP A 135 20.62 -10.35 26.44
N GLN A 136 20.60 -9.69 25.31
CA GLN A 136 20.68 -8.23 25.20
C GLN A 136 19.49 -7.53 25.87
N ASN A 137 18.31 -8.15 25.86
CA ASN A 137 17.09 -7.60 26.46
C ASN A 137 17.02 -7.68 27.98
N LYS A 138 17.87 -8.42 28.65
CA LYS A 138 17.79 -8.64 30.12
C LYS A 138 17.75 -7.37 30.97
N ASN A 139 18.42 -6.31 30.50
CA ASN A 139 18.50 -5.03 31.23
C ASN A 139 17.65 -3.93 30.58
N THR A 140 16.68 -4.27 29.77
CA THR A 140 15.78 -3.33 29.08
C THR A 140 14.35 -3.42 29.67
N LEU A 141 13.46 -2.55 29.22
CA LEU A 141 12.03 -2.64 29.51
C LEU A 141 11.46 -4.00 29.10
N MET A 142 11.89 -4.56 27.98
CA MET A 142 11.46 -5.86 27.47
C MET A 142 11.78 -6.99 28.45
N GLY A 143 13.01 -7.00 28.96
CA GLY A 143 13.41 -7.97 30.00
C GLY A 143 12.64 -7.78 31.32
N ALA A 144 12.37 -6.54 31.73
CA ALA A 144 11.56 -6.25 32.90
C ALA A 144 10.11 -6.74 32.77
N LEU A 145 9.53 -6.69 31.57
CA LEU A 145 8.21 -7.22 31.26
C LEU A 145 8.21 -8.75 31.01
N GLY A 146 9.39 -9.38 30.95
CA GLY A 146 9.53 -10.80 30.71
C GLY A 146 9.26 -11.21 29.26
N MET A 147 9.44 -10.28 28.32
CA MET A 147 9.34 -10.55 26.90
C MET A 147 10.50 -11.44 26.45
N GLN A 148 10.21 -12.38 25.57
CA GLN A 148 11.20 -13.26 24.97
C GLN A 148 10.95 -13.43 23.48
N TYR A 149 11.96 -13.19 22.66
CA TYR A 149 11.92 -13.57 21.25
C TYR A 149 11.87 -15.08 21.12
N THR A 150 10.95 -15.55 20.29
CA THR A 150 10.78 -16.99 19.97
C THR A 150 11.24 -17.32 18.57
N PHE A 151 11.27 -16.33 17.68
CA PHE A 151 11.79 -16.40 16.34
C PHE A 151 12.28 -15.01 15.89
N ALA A 152 13.34 -14.93 15.11
CA ALA A 152 13.77 -13.69 14.48
C ALA A 152 14.49 -13.98 13.14
N SER A 153 14.08 -13.27 12.10
CA SER A 153 14.72 -13.24 10.78
C SER A 153 14.66 -11.80 10.25
N PRO A 154 15.31 -11.50 9.12
CA PRO A 154 15.23 -10.18 8.50
C PRO A 154 13.80 -9.72 8.17
N HIS A 155 12.87 -10.64 8.02
CA HIS A 155 11.51 -10.38 7.55
C HIS A 155 10.41 -10.75 8.55
N ARG A 156 10.76 -11.46 9.64
CA ARG A 156 9.79 -11.93 10.61
C ARG A 156 10.38 -11.98 12.01
N VAL A 157 9.68 -11.39 12.97
CA VAL A 157 10.05 -11.46 14.38
C VAL A 157 8.85 -11.93 15.19
N GLU A 158 9.07 -12.90 16.07
CA GLU A 158 8.07 -13.38 17.02
C GLU A 158 8.60 -13.24 18.44
N ALA A 159 7.73 -12.81 19.34
CA ALA A 159 8.03 -12.75 20.75
C ALA A 159 6.80 -13.10 21.59
N THR A 160 7.07 -13.59 22.78
CA THR A 160 6.05 -13.86 23.79
C THR A 160 6.24 -12.93 24.98
N MET A 161 5.15 -12.60 25.66
CA MET A 161 5.15 -11.82 26.90
C MET A 161 4.18 -12.47 27.89
N PRO A 162 4.59 -12.74 29.13
CA PRO A 162 3.69 -13.33 30.12
C PRO A 162 2.60 -12.33 30.56
N VAL A 163 1.40 -12.84 30.82
CA VAL A 163 0.33 -12.05 31.45
C VAL A 163 0.37 -12.31 32.95
N ASP A 164 1.27 -11.65 33.65
CA ASP A 164 1.49 -11.79 35.10
C ASP A 164 1.37 -10.46 35.84
N GLY A 165 1.84 -10.37 37.06
CA GLY A 165 1.76 -9.17 37.90
C GLY A 165 2.43 -7.92 37.30
N ARG A 166 3.34 -8.06 36.32
CA ARG A 166 4.07 -6.99 35.63
C ARG A 166 3.29 -6.40 34.45
N THR A 167 2.49 -7.25 33.78
CA THR A 167 1.85 -6.95 32.49
C THR A 167 0.32 -6.98 32.55
N ARG A 168 -0.24 -7.38 33.67
CA ARG A 168 -1.67 -7.60 33.86
C ARG A 168 -2.38 -6.38 34.49
N GLN A 169 -3.56 -6.06 34.00
CA GLN A 169 -4.48 -5.14 34.64
C GLN A 169 -5.17 -5.79 35.87
N PRO A 170 -5.82 -4.99 36.75
CA PRO A 170 -6.55 -5.53 37.89
C PRO A 170 -7.59 -6.60 37.57
N PHE A 171 -8.13 -6.60 36.37
CA PHE A 171 -9.11 -7.58 35.89
C PHE A 171 -8.50 -8.86 35.31
N GLY A 172 -7.18 -9.04 35.36
CA GLY A 172 -6.52 -10.25 34.92
C GLY A 172 -6.20 -10.35 33.42
N ILE A 173 -6.46 -9.28 32.66
CA ILE A 173 -6.13 -9.17 31.23
C ILE A 173 -4.82 -8.41 31.03
N LEU A 174 -4.24 -8.54 29.85
CA LEU A 174 -3.01 -7.84 29.47
C LEU A 174 -3.22 -6.31 29.53
N ALA A 175 -2.28 -5.58 30.13
CA ALA A 175 -2.32 -4.12 30.16
C ALA A 175 -2.05 -3.54 28.75
N GLY A 176 -2.81 -2.52 28.35
CA GLY A 176 -2.67 -1.89 27.03
C GLY A 176 -1.26 -1.34 26.76
N GLY A 177 -0.60 -0.77 27.80
CA GLY A 177 0.78 -0.31 27.68
C GLY A 177 1.78 -1.43 27.43
N ALA A 178 1.57 -2.62 28.01
CA ALA A 178 2.40 -3.78 27.77
C ALA A 178 2.19 -4.34 26.35
N SER A 179 0.95 -4.32 25.84
CA SER A 179 0.65 -4.68 24.45
C SER A 179 1.32 -3.74 23.45
N LEU A 180 1.33 -2.43 23.72
CA LEU A 180 2.00 -1.44 22.88
C LEU A 180 3.53 -1.66 22.88
N ALA A 181 4.13 -1.90 24.05
CA ALA A 181 5.56 -2.18 24.15
C ALA A 181 5.94 -3.44 23.35
N LEU A 182 5.12 -4.49 23.34
CA LEU A 182 5.34 -5.67 22.52
C LEU A 182 5.29 -5.32 21.03
N ALA A 183 4.28 -4.56 20.60
CA ALA A 183 4.15 -4.16 19.20
C ALA A 183 5.33 -3.29 18.73
N GLU A 184 5.78 -2.32 19.53
CA GLU A 184 6.95 -1.49 19.21
C GLU A 184 8.26 -2.29 19.14
N THR A 185 8.36 -3.39 19.89
CA THR A 185 9.56 -4.25 19.89
C THR A 185 9.66 -5.09 18.60
N LEU A 186 8.50 -5.39 18.00
CA LEU A 186 8.40 -6.23 16.80
C LEU A 186 8.34 -5.41 15.51
N ALA A 187 8.22 -4.09 15.58
CA ALA A 187 8.21 -3.17 14.45
C ALA A 187 9.63 -2.80 14.01
#